data_56b0709732bf7a4e65487f20325095dc
#
_entry.id   56b0709732bf7a4e65487f20325095dc
#
_cell.length_a   1.000
_cell.length_b   1.000
_cell.length_c   1.000
_cell.angle_alpha   90.00
_cell.angle_beta   90.00
_cell.angle_gamma   90.00
#
_symmetry.space_group_name_H-M   'P 1'
#
loop_
_entity.id
_entity.type
_entity.pdbx_description
1 polymer ?
#
loop_
_entity_poly.entity_id
_entity_poly.type
_entity_poly.pdbx_seq_one_letter_code
_entity_poly.pdbx_strand_id
1 'polypeptide(L)'
;MISLLAASLISPFFVDLTPEVRTSYVSLGKIVEDRPMQTTFARVGYDTGVVGRFGIYNFDVSSLTDRRADVHRHFLYHTEYGPFWDYDWKLAKDWTLRNGLMVVVTLYRGFDNDASNGDYGWIQVGQSLENPYVVPYYRMRRYGLDTDYFYFRLGVRRKCRFLDDFYVTPEIAADGGNSRNYRRVLGENVNGGDWGVGGVSSLTFRLEAGWEICRNFTLFAFVEQYEIVGDAARETNAASSYPCAHNDWTIGGVGVRCHF
;
A
#
# COMPACT_ATOMS: atom_id res chain seq x y z
N MET A 1 -31.82 0.58 -3.97
CA MET A 1 -30.88 0.31 -2.87
C MET A 1 -31.12 -1.06 -2.21
N ILE A 2 -32.34 -1.47 -1.89
CA ILE A 2 -32.70 -2.78 -1.29
C ILE A 2 -32.37 -3.96 -2.22
N SER A 3 -32.55 -3.81 -3.53
CA SER A 3 -32.25 -4.88 -4.52
C SER A 3 -30.77 -5.18 -4.70
N LEU A 4 -29.87 -4.22 -4.51
CA LEU A 4 -28.41 -4.43 -4.53
C LEU A 4 -27.93 -5.19 -3.28
N LEU A 5 -28.54 -4.93 -2.12
CA LEU A 5 -28.28 -5.66 -0.89
C LEU A 5 -28.75 -7.13 -0.94
N ALA A 6 -29.86 -7.40 -1.60
CA ALA A 6 -30.37 -8.78 -1.77
C ALA A 6 -29.53 -9.57 -2.78
N ALA A 7 -28.99 -8.94 -3.81
CA ALA A 7 -28.12 -9.59 -4.80
C ALA A 7 -26.77 -10.00 -4.18
N SER A 8 -26.27 -9.27 -3.17
CA SER A 8 -25.01 -9.60 -2.50
C SER A 8 -25.05 -10.88 -1.66
N LEU A 9 -26.23 -11.40 -1.33
CA LEU A 9 -26.39 -12.63 -0.55
C LEU A 9 -26.29 -13.91 -1.39
N ILE A 10 -26.32 -13.83 -2.72
CA ILE A 10 -26.39 -15.00 -3.61
C ILE A 10 -25.38 -14.87 -4.79
N SER A 11 -24.81 -13.71 -5.01
CA SER A 11 -23.87 -13.48 -6.13
C SER A 11 -22.45 -13.73 -5.69
N PRO A 12 -21.64 -14.48 -6.44
CA PRO A 12 -20.20 -14.57 -6.24
C PRO A 12 -19.47 -13.25 -6.57
N PHE A 13 -20.20 -12.23 -7.02
CA PHE A 13 -19.68 -10.91 -7.30
C PHE A 13 -19.47 -10.12 -6.02
N PHE A 14 -18.33 -9.44 -5.90
CA PHE A 14 -18.04 -8.58 -4.76
C PHE A 14 -17.47 -7.22 -5.19
N VAL A 15 -17.62 -6.23 -4.33
CA VAL A 15 -17.05 -4.90 -4.45
C VAL A 15 -16.43 -4.52 -3.10
N ASP A 16 -15.13 -4.28 -3.09
CA ASP A 16 -14.42 -3.70 -1.95
C ASP A 16 -14.06 -2.24 -2.30
N LEU A 17 -14.35 -1.31 -1.41
CA LEU A 17 -14.01 0.09 -1.57
C LEU A 17 -13.45 0.66 -0.26
N THR A 18 -12.30 1.33 -0.32
CA THR A 18 -11.65 1.94 0.84
C THR A 18 -11.16 3.34 0.48
N PRO A 19 -12.02 4.37 0.56
CA PRO A 19 -11.56 5.75 0.56
C PRO A 19 -10.95 6.12 1.91
N GLU A 20 -9.84 6.85 1.89
CA GLU A 20 -9.19 7.39 3.08
C GLU A 20 -8.57 8.76 2.82
N VAL A 21 -8.48 9.57 3.87
CA VAL A 21 -7.74 10.82 3.91
C VAL A 21 -6.58 10.64 4.89
N ARG A 22 -5.39 11.07 4.46
CA ARG A 22 -4.15 10.99 5.25
C ARG A 22 -3.39 12.30 5.23
N THR A 23 -2.61 12.54 6.27
CA THR A 23 -1.82 13.78 6.40
C THR A 23 -0.71 13.88 5.37
N SER A 24 -0.24 12.74 4.86
CA SER A 24 0.83 12.65 3.86
C SER A 24 0.76 11.31 3.13
N TYR A 25 1.55 11.14 2.06
CA TYR A 25 1.59 9.91 1.29
C TYR A 25 2.98 9.26 1.32
N VAL A 26 2.99 7.98 1.67
CA VAL A 26 4.18 7.13 1.64
C VAL A 26 4.05 6.09 0.54
N SER A 27 5.08 5.95 -0.26
CA SER A 27 5.23 4.88 -1.25
C SER A 27 6.54 4.14 -1.01
N LEU A 28 6.46 2.81 -0.93
CA LEU A 28 7.62 1.92 -0.80
C LEU A 28 8.53 2.23 0.41
N GLY A 29 7.94 2.69 1.51
CA GLY A 29 8.67 3.03 2.73
C GLY A 29 9.31 4.42 2.73
N LYS A 30 8.96 5.28 1.77
CA LYS A 30 9.41 6.66 1.68
C LYS A 30 8.24 7.63 1.55
N ILE A 31 8.36 8.78 2.20
CA ILE A 31 7.43 9.89 2.03
C ILE A 31 7.67 10.53 0.68
N VAL A 32 6.63 10.58 -0.13
CA VAL A 32 6.66 11.20 -1.45
C VAL A 32 5.84 12.49 -1.52
N GLU A 33 4.93 12.68 -0.55
CA GLU A 33 4.14 13.90 -0.41
C GLU A 33 3.87 14.18 1.06
N ASP A 34 4.17 15.38 1.53
CA ASP A 34 4.04 15.85 2.92
C ASP A 34 2.72 16.61 3.19
N ARG A 35 1.84 16.68 2.20
CA ARG A 35 0.55 17.37 2.30
C ARG A 35 -0.61 16.38 2.43
N PRO A 36 -1.77 16.85 2.90
CA PRO A 36 -2.96 16.01 2.98
C PRO A 36 -3.36 15.43 1.63
N MET A 37 -3.58 14.13 1.62
CA MET A 37 -3.89 13.33 0.45
C MET A 37 -5.18 12.55 0.66
N GLN A 38 -5.89 12.35 -0.44
CA GLN A 38 -6.93 11.33 -0.53
C GLN A 38 -6.40 10.13 -1.29
N THR A 39 -6.68 8.95 -0.77
CA THR A 39 -6.45 7.69 -1.49
C THR A 39 -7.75 6.91 -1.58
N THR A 40 -7.94 6.19 -2.66
CA THR A 40 -9.09 5.32 -2.85
C THR A 40 -8.62 3.98 -3.39
N PHE A 41 -8.84 2.94 -2.63
CA PHE A 41 -8.60 1.57 -3.05
C PHE A 41 -9.93 0.92 -3.40
N ALA A 42 -10.03 0.33 -4.59
CA ALA A 42 -11.21 -0.38 -5.04
C ALA A 42 -10.86 -1.74 -5.64
N ARG A 43 -11.69 -2.74 -5.40
CA ARG A 43 -11.66 -4.05 -6.06
C ARG A 43 -13.06 -4.46 -6.45
N VAL A 44 -13.17 -4.99 -7.66
CA VAL A 44 -14.41 -5.54 -8.19
C VAL A 44 -14.09 -6.90 -8.79
N GLY A 45 -14.86 -7.92 -8.43
CA GLY A 45 -14.54 -9.25 -8.93
C GLY A 45 -15.51 -10.34 -8.52
N TYR A 46 -15.07 -11.56 -8.73
CA TYR A 46 -15.79 -12.79 -8.43
C TYR A 46 -15.07 -13.59 -7.36
N ASP A 47 -15.84 -14.09 -6.38
CA ASP A 47 -15.43 -15.11 -5.43
C ASP A 47 -16.01 -16.46 -5.87
N THR A 48 -15.18 -17.32 -6.38
CA THR A 48 -15.60 -18.66 -6.84
C THR A 48 -15.64 -19.69 -5.71
N GLY A 49 -15.12 -19.34 -4.53
CA GLY A 49 -14.94 -20.27 -3.41
C GLY A 49 -13.90 -21.35 -3.67
N VAL A 50 -13.85 -21.92 -4.87
CA VAL A 50 -12.97 -23.06 -5.21
C VAL A 50 -11.60 -22.62 -5.69
N VAL A 51 -11.54 -21.67 -6.64
CA VAL A 51 -10.29 -21.17 -7.21
C VAL A 51 -9.91 -19.78 -6.68
N GLY A 52 -10.66 -19.30 -5.67
CA GLY A 52 -10.43 -18.04 -5.01
C GLY A 52 -11.16 -16.86 -5.65
N ARG A 53 -10.71 -15.66 -5.29
CA ARG A 53 -11.27 -14.39 -5.76
C ARG A 53 -10.37 -13.80 -6.84
N PHE A 54 -10.97 -13.33 -7.91
CA PHE A 54 -10.24 -12.64 -8.99
C PHE A 54 -11.07 -11.47 -9.53
N GLY A 55 -10.40 -10.49 -10.07
CA GLY A 55 -11.06 -9.31 -10.61
C GLY A 55 -10.10 -8.21 -11.00
N ILE A 56 -10.62 -7.00 -10.96
CA ILE A 56 -9.86 -5.77 -11.23
C ILE A 56 -9.70 -4.97 -9.94
N TYR A 57 -8.52 -4.47 -9.75
CA TYR A 57 -8.13 -3.57 -8.71
C TYR A 57 -7.88 -2.18 -9.30
N ASN A 58 -8.22 -1.16 -8.54
CA ASN A 58 -7.88 0.23 -8.79
C ASN A 58 -7.40 0.90 -7.49
N PHE A 59 -6.39 1.74 -7.60
CA PHE A 59 -5.90 2.57 -6.51
C PHE A 59 -5.60 3.97 -7.03
N ASP A 60 -6.30 4.95 -6.49
CA ASP A 60 -6.12 6.36 -6.84
C ASP A 60 -5.51 7.13 -5.67
N VAL A 61 -4.59 8.04 -6.01
CA VAL A 61 -3.97 8.98 -5.07
C VAL A 61 -4.14 10.38 -5.62
N SER A 62 -4.63 11.30 -4.79
CA SER A 62 -4.78 12.70 -5.15
C SER A 62 -4.50 13.64 -3.97
N SER A 63 -3.91 14.81 -4.26
CA SER A 63 -3.71 15.86 -3.26
C SER A 63 -5.03 16.58 -2.95
N LEU A 64 -5.25 16.90 -1.68
CA LEU A 64 -6.38 17.72 -1.24
C LEU A 64 -6.08 19.23 -1.27
N THR A 65 -4.84 19.63 -1.55
CA THR A 65 -4.42 21.04 -1.58
C THR A 65 -4.22 21.53 -3.00
N ASP A 66 -4.50 22.84 -3.25
CA ASP A 66 -4.33 23.45 -4.57
C ASP A 66 -2.85 23.47 -4.99
N ARG A 67 -2.60 23.19 -6.25
CA ARG A 67 -1.28 23.03 -6.86
C ARG A 67 -0.67 24.31 -7.38
N ARG A 68 -1.45 25.37 -7.54
CA ARG A 68 -1.06 26.55 -8.34
C ARG A 68 0.10 27.34 -7.78
N ALA A 69 0.48 27.11 -6.53
CA ALA A 69 1.54 27.87 -5.86
C ALA A 69 2.95 27.24 -5.97
N ASP A 70 3.09 25.98 -6.42
CA ASP A 70 4.38 25.26 -6.35
C ASP A 70 4.72 24.58 -7.67
N VAL A 71 5.35 25.31 -8.57
CA VAL A 71 5.75 24.88 -9.93
C VAL A 71 6.78 23.73 -9.94
N HIS A 72 7.37 23.41 -8.79
CA HIS A 72 8.49 22.46 -8.71
C HIS A 72 8.20 21.16 -7.94
N ARG A 73 6.95 20.90 -7.51
CA ARG A 73 6.62 19.69 -6.72
C ARG A 73 5.86 18.68 -7.57
N HIS A 74 6.54 17.60 -7.86
CA HIS A 74 6.25 16.67 -8.95
C HIS A 74 5.26 15.55 -8.64
N PHE A 75 4.70 15.42 -7.45
CA PHE A 75 3.92 14.24 -7.12
C PHE A 75 2.54 14.57 -6.58
N LEU A 76 1.52 14.46 -7.41
CA LEU A 76 0.20 14.87 -6.95
C LEU A 76 -0.96 13.99 -7.40
N TYR A 77 -0.76 13.12 -8.36
CA TYR A 77 -1.83 12.28 -8.84
C TYR A 77 -1.29 11.05 -9.58
N HIS A 78 -1.65 9.87 -9.10
CA HIS A 78 -1.46 8.65 -9.87
C HIS A 78 -2.63 7.69 -9.70
N THR A 79 -2.85 6.88 -10.72
CA THR A 79 -3.82 5.79 -10.73
C THR A 79 -3.07 4.49 -10.99
N GLU A 80 -3.29 3.51 -10.16
CA GLU A 80 -2.85 2.13 -10.36
C GLU A 80 -4.07 1.26 -10.66
N TYR A 81 -3.98 0.36 -11.65
CA TYR A 81 -5.05 -0.59 -11.94
C TYR A 81 -4.51 -1.86 -12.57
N GLY A 82 -5.26 -2.93 -12.42
CA GLY A 82 -4.92 -4.19 -13.05
C GLY A 82 -5.64 -5.39 -12.46
N PRO A 83 -5.42 -6.56 -13.01
CA PRO A 83 -6.00 -7.79 -12.49
C PRO A 83 -5.36 -8.21 -11.17
N PHE A 84 -6.17 -8.84 -10.34
CA PHE A 84 -5.72 -9.52 -9.13
C PHE A 84 -6.32 -10.92 -9.03
N TRP A 85 -5.65 -11.77 -8.25
CA TRP A 85 -6.13 -13.08 -7.84
C TRP A 85 -5.72 -13.34 -6.40
N ASP A 86 -6.69 -13.69 -5.54
CA ASP A 86 -6.49 -14.06 -4.15
C ASP A 86 -6.96 -15.49 -3.93
N TYR A 87 -6.21 -16.28 -3.20
CA TYR A 87 -6.56 -17.64 -2.85
C TYR A 87 -6.22 -17.98 -1.40
N ASP A 88 -7.20 -18.52 -0.68
CA ASP A 88 -7.10 -18.87 0.72
C ASP A 88 -6.98 -20.40 0.89
N TRP A 89 -5.82 -20.88 1.35
CA TRP A 89 -5.61 -22.26 1.74
C TRP A 89 -5.93 -22.45 3.21
N LYS A 90 -6.96 -23.24 3.51
CA LYS A 90 -7.28 -23.66 4.88
C LYS A 90 -6.29 -24.72 5.33
N LEU A 91 -5.38 -24.36 6.24
CA LEU A 91 -4.37 -25.26 6.78
C LEU A 91 -4.90 -26.02 8.00
N ALA A 92 -5.72 -25.35 8.84
CA ALA A 92 -6.39 -25.90 10.02
C ALA A 92 -7.64 -25.06 10.32
N LYS A 93 -8.37 -25.41 11.39
CA LYS A 93 -9.62 -24.73 11.78
C LYS A 93 -9.46 -23.20 11.82
N ASP A 94 -8.41 -22.70 12.48
CA ASP A 94 -8.19 -21.27 12.71
C ASP A 94 -6.94 -20.73 11.96
N TRP A 95 -6.42 -21.52 11.01
CA TRP A 95 -5.21 -21.19 10.25
C TRP A 95 -5.48 -21.17 8.75
N THR A 96 -5.26 -20.04 8.12
CA THR A 96 -5.45 -19.86 6.69
C THR A 96 -4.23 -19.20 6.08
N LEU A 97 -3.63 -19.81 5.07
CA LEU A 97 -2.61 -19.16 4.26
C LEU A 97 -3.32 -18.44 3.11
N ARG A 98 -3.34 -17.12 3.19
CA ARG A 98 -3.87 -16.26 2.14
C ARG A 98 -2.77 -15.92 1.16
N ASN A 99 -3.02 -16.13 -0.13
CA ASN A 99 -2.12 -15.84 -1.22
C ASN A 99 -2.73 -14.75 -2.09
N GLY A 100 -1.92 -13.83 -2.59
CA GLY A 100 -2.35 -12.76 -3.49
C GLY A 100 -1.35 -12.55 -4.62
N LEU A 101 -1.87 -12.36 -5.82
CA LEU A 101 -1.14 -11.98 -7.02
C LEU A 101 -1.81 -10.75 -7.63
N MET A 102 -1.01 -9.76 -8.00
CA MET A 102 -1.49 -8.57 -8.71
C MET A 102 -0.54 -8.25 -9.86
N VAL A 103 -1.12 -7.89 -11.00
CA VAL A 103 -0.40 -7.30 -12.13
C VAL A 103 -0.95 -5.90 -12.35
N VAL A 104 -0.13 -4.89 -12.26
CA VAL A 104 -0.58 -3.51 -12.14
C VAL A 104 0.12 -2.63 -13.15
N VAL A 105 -0.64 -1.71 -13.72
CA VAL A 105 -0.15 -0.56 -14.50
C VAL A 105 -0.37 0.69 -13.67
N THR A 106 0.66 1.51 -13.55
CA THR A 106 0.60 2.81 -12.90
C THR A 106 0.61 3.90 -13.95
N LEU A 107 -0.41 4.78 -13.91
CA LEU A 107 -0.51 5.97 -14.76
C LEU A 107 -0.30 7.20 -13.89
N TYR A 108 0.64 8.04 -14.30
CA TYR A 108 0.86 9.35 -13.70
C TYR A 108 0.12 10.42 -14.50
N ARG A 109 -0.66 11.26 -13.80
CA ARG A 109 -1.37 12.38 -14.40
C ARG A 109 -0.87 13.69 -13.81
N GLY A 110 -0.56 14.67 -14.65
CA GLY A 110 -0.20 16.02 -14.23
C GLY A 110 1.28 16.29 -14.09
N PHE A 111 2.13 15.46 -14.67
CA PHE A 111 3.54 15.79 -14.86
C PHE A 111 3.71 16.56 -16.18
N ASP A 112 4.35 17.71 -16.09
CA ASP A 112 4.90 18.37 -17.29
C ASP A 112 6.01 17.44 -17.83
N ASN A 113 5.77 16.91 -19.00
CA ASN A 113 6.63 16.33 -20.04
C ASN A 113 8.06 15.85 -19.69
N ASP A 114 8.39 15.57 -18.45
CA ASP A 114 9.68 14.98 -18.12
C ASP A 114 9.61 13.46 -18.36
N ALA A 115 10.21 13.05 -19.47
CA ALA A 115 10.22 11.66 -19.99
C ALA A 115 10.77 10.60 -19.02
N SER A 116 11.23 10.99 -17.84
CA SER A 116 11.77 10.11 -16.81
C SER A 116 10.71 9.44 -15.93
N ASN A 117 9.47 9.91 -15.94
CA ASN A 117 8.37 9.44 -15.10
C ASN A 117 7.21 8.81 -15.89
N GLY A 118 7.53 8.09 -16.95
CA GLY A 118 6.55 7.39 -17.78
C GLY A 118 5.74 6.35 -17.00
N ASP A 119 4.60 5.99 -17.57
CA ASP A 119 3.78 4.87 -17.10
C ASP A 119 4.63 3.60 -16.96
N TYR A 120 4.42 2.86 -15.89
CA TYR A 120 5.15 1.61 -15.66
C TYR A 120 4.25 0.53 -15.09
N GLY A 121 4.62 -0.72 -15.31
CA GLY A 121 3.95 -1.88 -14.75
C GLY A 121 4.75 -2.53 -13.62
N TRP A 122 4.06 -3.25 -12.76
CA TRP A 122 4.67 -4.08 -11.74
C TRP A 122 3.82 -5.33 -11.44
N ILE A 123 4.49 -6.35 -10.94
CA ILE A 123 3.86 -7.58 -10.47
C ILE A 123 4.12 -7.68 -8.98
N GLN A 124 3.08 -7.98 -8.21
CA GLN A 124 3.17 -8.21 -6.77
C GLN A 124 2.66 -9.60 -6.43
N VAL A 125 3.43 -10.29 -5.61
CA VAL A 125 2.99 -11.47 -4.89
C VAL A 125 2.99 -11.17 -3.40
N GLY A 126 2.04 -11.75 -2.66
CA GLY A 126 1.97 -11.59 -1.23
C GLY A 126 1.34 -12.80 -0.56
N GLN A 127 1.74 -13.05 0.67
CA GLN A 127 1.13 -14.07 1.50
C GLN A 127 0.93 -13.55 2.92
N SER A 128 -0.11 -14.03 3.59
CA SER A 128 -0.30 -13.85 5.04
C SER A 128 -0.78 -15.14 5.66
N LEU A 129 -0.29 -15.43 6.85
CA LEU A 129 -0.75 -16.55 7.65
C LEU A 129 -1.76 -16.05 8.68
N GLU A 130 -3.02 -16.05 8.28
CA GLU A 130 -4.13 -15.62 9.14
C GLU A 130 -4.36 -16.63 10.25
N ASN A 131 -4.31 -16.19 11.50
CA ASN A 131 -4.49 -16.99 12.69
C ASN A 131 -4.93 -16.11 13.88
N PRO A 132 -5.41 -16.67 15.00
CA PRO A 132 -5.95 -15.89 16.13
C PRO A 132 -4.89 -15.15 16.95
N TYR A 133 -3.60 -15.41 16.76
CA TYR A 133 -2.54 -14.85 17.60
C TYR A 133 -1.89 -13.63 16.95
N VAL A 134 -1.21 -13.84 15.83
CA VAL A 134 -0.49 -12.80 15.09
C VAL A 134 -0.43 -13.19 13.61
N VAL A 135 -0.65 -12.26 12.74
CA VAL A 135 -0.67 -12.46 11.28
C VAL A 135 0.65 -11.99 10.68
N PRO A 136 1.64 -12.89 10.49
CA PRO A 136 2.80 -12.57 9.70
C PRO A 136 2.41 -12.48 8.22
N TYR A 137 3.02 -11.56 7.52
CA TYR A 137 2.79 -11.39 6.09
C TYR A 137 4.05 -10.93 5.37
N TYR A 138 4.10 -11.18 4.06
CA TYR A 138 5.04 -10.52 3.17
C TYR A 138 4.36 -10.06 1.89
N ARG A 139 4.97 -9.08 1.25
CA ARG A 139 4.67 -8.62 -0.11
C ARG A 139 5.98 -8.45 -0.85
N MET A 140 6.02 -8.90 -2.09
CA MET A 140 7.17 -8.76 -2.97
C MET A 140 6.68 -8.15 -4.27
N ARG A 141 7.38 -7.13 -4.76
CA ARG A 141 6.99 -6.36 -5.93
C ARG A 141 8.18 -6.28 -6.88
N ARG A 142 7.97 -6.62 -8.14
CA ARG A 142 8.93 -6.43 -9.21
C ARG A 142 8.40 -5.40 -10.19
N TYR A 143 9.20 -4.40 -10.49
CA TYR A 143 8.85 -3.31 -11.39
C TYR A 143 9.42 -3.56 -12.78
N GLY A 144 8.54 -3.42 -13.82
CA GLY A 144 8.90 -3.61 -15.20
C GLY A 144 9.26 -5.05 -15.57
N LEU A 145 9.18 -5.40 -16.84
CA LEU A 145 9.68 -6.68 -17.34
C LEU A 145 11.20 -6.61 -17.59
N ASP A 146 11.71 -5.42 -17.90
CA ASP A 146 13.10 -5.17 -18.28
C ASP A 146 13.97 -4.58 -17.17
N THR A 147 13.37 -4.34 -15.97
CA THR A 147 14.07 -3.75 -14.84
C THR A 147 14.25 -4.76 -13.72
N ASP A 148 15.42 -4.79 -13.11
CA ASP A 148 15.69 -5.62 -11.94
C ASP A 148 15.27 -4.91 -10.63
N TYR A 149 14.29 -4.01 -10.65
CA TYR A 149 13.78 -3.38 -9.45
C TYR A 149 12.95 -4.35 -8.64
N PHE A 150 13.39 -4.58 -7.41
CA PHE A 150 12.75 -5.48 -6.48
C PHE A 150 12.50 -4.76 -5.15
N TYR A 151 11.26 -4.81 -4.68
CA TYR A 151 10.84 -4.29 -3.39
C TYR A 151 10.19 -5.42 -2.59
N PHE A 152 10.39 -5.41 -1.28
CA PHE A 152 9.67 -6.26 -0.36
C PHE A 152 9.18 -5.50 0.86
N ARG A 153 8.08 -5.98 1.45
CA ARG A 153 7.59 -5.64 2.78
C ARG A 153 7.37 -6.91 3.56
N LEU A 154 7.94 -6.98 4.76
CA LEU A 154 7.74 -8.06 5.72
C LEU A 154 7.11 -7.46 6.96
N GLY A 155 6.07 -8.06 7.50
CA GLY A 155 5.42 -7.51 8.68
C GLY A 155 4.64 -8.52 9.49
N VAL A 156 4.24 -8.05 10.65
CA VAL A 156 3.33 -8.77 11.54
C VAL A 156 2.26 -7.80 12.04
N ARG A 157 1.02 -8.29 12.14
CA ARG A 157 -0.09 -7.51 12.67
C ARG A 157 -0.98 -8.39 13.53
N ARG A 158 -1.77 -7.77 14.42
CA ARG A 158 -2.76 -8.47 15.22
C ARG A 158 -4.02 -7.62 15.36
N LYS A 159 -5.17 -8.16 14.98
CA LYS A 159 -6.46 -7.53 15.24
C LYS A 159 -6.94 -7.92 16.64
N CYS A 160 -6.98 -6.94 17.55
CA CYS A 160 -7.46 -7.11 18.92
C CYS A 160 -8.86 -6.50 19.01
N ARG A 161 -9.89 -7.32 19.28
CA ARG A 161 -11.25 -6.85 19.52
C ARG A 161 -11.43 -6.53 21.01
N PHE A 162 -12.01 -5.37 21.30
CA PHE A 162 -12.31 -4.95 22.69
C PHE A 162 -13.79 -5.08 23.00
N LEU A 163 -14.62 -4.77 22.01
CA LEU A 163 -16.07 -4.93 21.99
C LEU A 163 -16.43 -5.65 20.71
N ASP A 164 -17.66 -6.07 20.55
CA ASP A 164 -18.09 -6.81 19.36
C ASP A 164 -17.81 -6.06 18.07
N ASP A 165 -17.98 -4.74 18.08
CA ASP A 165 -17.86 -3.87 16.91
C ASP A 165 -16.55 -3.06 16.87
N PHE A 166 -15.73 -3.04 17.93
CA PHE A 166 -14.51 -2.22 17.99
C PHE A 166 -13.26 -3.07 18.03
N TYR A 167 -12.25 -2.63 17.30
CA TYR A 167 -10.94 -3.29 17.29
C TYR A 167 -9.79 -2.30 17.20
N VAL A 168 -8.61 -2.78 17.59
CA VAL A 168 -7.32 -2.12 17.33
C VAL A 168 -6.39 -3.13 16.66
N THR A 169 -5.65 -2.66 15.68
CA THR A 169 -4.67 -3.48 14.96
C THR A 169 -3.29 -2.82 15.03
N PRO A 170 -2.42 -3.20 15.97
CA PRO A 170 -1.00 -2.90 15.88
C PRO A 170 -0.35 -3.69 14.74
N GLU A 171 0.57 -3.04 14.05
CA GLU A 171 1.38 -3.61 12.97
C GLU A 171 2.81 -3.10 13.07
N ILE A 172 3.76 -3.99 12.82
CA ILE A 172 5.17 -3.66 12.62
C ILE A 172 5.58 -4.25 11.28
N ALA A 173 6.26 -3.47 10.45
CA ALA A 173 6.75 -3.92 9.16
C ALA A 173 8.13 -3.36 8.85
N ALA A 174 8.87 -4.10 8.02
CA ALA A 174 10.12 -3.68 7.42
C ALA A 174 9.94 -3.64 5.90
N ASP A 175 10.34 -2.53 5.30
CA ASP A 175 10.37 -2.32 3.85
C ASP A 175 11.81 -2.37 3.35
N GLY A 176 12.01 -2.85 2.12
CA GLY A 176 13.34 -2.93 1.55
C GLY A 176 13.35 -3.36 0.09
N GLY A 177 14.54 -3.61 -0.42
CA GLY A 177 14.70 -4.03 -1.81
C GLY A 177 16.16 -4.23 -2.21
N ASN A 178 16.40 -4.36 -3.51
CA ASN A 178 17.76 -4.37 -4.05
C ASN A 178 18.31 -2.94 -4.24
N SER A 179 19.58 -2.80 -4.56
CA SER A 179 20.26 -1.51 -4.74
C SER A 179 19.58 -0.60 -5.78
N ARG A 180 19.02 -1.17 -6.84
CA ARG A 180 18.27 -0.40 -7.85
C ARG A 180 16.96 0.15 -7.30
N ASN A 181 16.28 -0.60 -6.44
CA ASN A 181 15.08 -0.10 -5.76
C ASN A 181 15.42 1.04 -4.80
N TYR A 182 16.53 0.97 -4.09
CA TYR A 182 17.00 2.06 -3.24
C TYR A 182 17.18 3.36 -4.02
N ARG A 183 17.84 3.32 -5.18
CA ARG A 183 17.99 4.50 -6.04
C ARG A 183 16.65 5.09 -6.44
N ARG A 184 15.72 4.26 -6.88
CA ARG A 184 14.40 4.70 -7.32
C ARG A 184 13.58 5.30 -6.19
N VAL A 185 13.59 4.68 -5.02
CA VAL A 185 12.72 5.05 -3.90
C VAL A 185 13.31 6.16 -3.06
N LEU A 186 14.61 6.09 -2.76
CA LEU A 186 15.28 7.04 -1.89
C LEU A 186 15.99 8.18 -2.65
N GLY A 187 16.08 8.08 -3.97
CA GLY A 187 16.75 9.05 -4.84
C GLY A 187 18.08 8.53 -5.39
N GLU A 188 18.56 9.16 -6.46
CA GLU A 188 19.89 8.89 -7.00
C GLU A 188 20.95 9.57 -6.16
N ASN A 189 22.07 8.89 -5.93
CA ASN A 189 23.24 9.53 -5.34
C ASN A 189 23.78 10.56 -6.34
N VAL A 190 23.88 11.80 -5.92
CA VAL A 190 24.42 12.92 -6.72
C VAL A 190 25.83 12.63 -7.22
N ASN A 191 26.58 11.74 -6.57
CA ASN A 191 27.95 11.38 -6.91
C ASN A 191 28.08 10.12 -7.81
N GLY A 192 26.99 9.57 -8.31
CA GLY A 192 27.04 8.42 -9.24
C GLY A 192 27.62 7.12 -8.68
N GLY A 193 27.75 7.00 -7.38
CA GLY A 193 28.29 5.81 -6.71
C GLY A 193 27.37 4.59 -6.92
N ASP A 194 27.99 3.45 -7.20
CA ASP A 194 27.28 2.17 -7.23
C ASP A 194 26.96 1.75 -5.80
N TRP A 195 25.73 1.93 -5.39
CA TRP A 195 25.29 1.66 -4.02
C TRP A 195 25.24 0.18 -3.68
N GLY A 196 25.77 -0.72 -4.40
CA GLY A 196 25.94 -2.14 -4.11
C GLY A 196 25.16 -2.77 -2.93
N VAL A 197 24.32 -2.00 -2.28
CA VAL A 197 23.61 -2.28 -1.02
C VAL A 197 22.14 -2.45 -1.30
N GLY A 198 21.63 -3.62 -1.05
CA GLY A 198 20.21 -3.92 -0.91
C GLY A 198 19.92 -4.33 0.54
N GLY A 199 18.65 -4.47 0.89
CA GLY A 199 18.23 -4.92 2.21
C GLY A 199 17.06 -4.14 2.77
N VAL A 200 16.96 -4.01 4.08
CA VAL A 200 15.93 -3.22 4.77
C VAL A 200 16.26 -1.74 4.68
N SER A 201 15.32 -0.92 4.23
CA SER A 201 15.46 0.53 4.09
C SER A 201 14.65 1.31 5.11
N SER A 202 13.52 0.77 5.56
CA SER A 202 12.68 1.44 6.54
C SER A 202 11.94 0.47 7.45
N LEU A 203 11.57 0.97 8.61
CA LEU A 203 10.65 0.33 9.54
C LEU A 203 9.35 1.14 9.61
N THR A 204 8.25 0.44 9.76
CA THR A 204 6.91 1.03 9.93
C THR A 204 6.28 0.48 11.19
N PHE A 205 5.77 1.37 12.02
CA PHE A 205 4.90 1.04 13.14
C PHE A 205 3.53 1.64 12.86
N ARG A 206 2.49 0.83 12.77
CA ARG A 206 1.11 1.28 12.54
C ARG A 206 0.20 0.85 13.68
N LEU A 207 -0.64 1.77 14.10
CA LEU A 207 -1.76 1.48 14.98
C LEU A 207 -3.04 1.94 14.30
N GLU A 208 -3.94 1.00 14.05
CA GLU A 208 -5.25 1.29 13.47
C GLU A 208 -6.33 0.96 14.49
N ALA A 209 -7.30 1.86 14.66
CA ALA A 209 -8.54 1.62 15.40
C ALA A 209 -9.72 1.61 14.42
N GLY A 210 -10.64 0.66 14.57
CA GLY A 210 -11.79 0.52 13.69
C GLY A 210 -13.08 0.24 14.45
N TRP A 211 -14.18 0.73 13.87
CA TRP A 211 -15.54 0.48 14.28
C TRP A 211 -16.33 -0.16 13.15
N GLU A 212 -16.71 -1.42 13.33
CA GLU A 212 -17.53 -2.20 12.40
C GLU A 212 -19.01 -1.83 12.60
N ILE A 213 -19.48 -0.76 11.94
CA ILE A 213 -20.86 -0.24 12.07
C ILE A 213 -21.87 -1.31 11.67
N CYS A 214 -21.56 -2.09 10.64
CA CYS A 214 -22.30 -3.25 10.22
C CYS A 214 -21.39 -4.16 9.38
N ARG A 215 -21.89 -5.30 8.92
CA ARG A 215 -21.15 -6.27 8.11
C ARG A 215 -20.46 -5.65 6.88
N ASN A 216 -21.03 -4.61 6.31
CA ASN A 216 -20.59 -4.00 5.05
C ASN A 216 -19.79 -2.72 5.24
N PHE A 217 -19.77 -2.12 6.44
CA PHE A 217 -19.17 -0.82 6.67
C PHE A 217 -18.32 -0.80 7.94
N THR A 218 -17.07 -0.38 7.79
CA THR A 218 -16.14 -0.13 8.90
C THR A 218 -15.57 1.27 8.78
N LEU A 219 -15.72 2.09 9.82
CA LEU A 219 -14.93 3.31 9.98
C LEU A 219 -13.60 2.96 10.62
N PHE A 220 -12.52 3.61 10.20
CA PHE A 220 -11.23 3.43 10.85
C PHE A 220 -10.41 4.71 10.88
N ALA A 221 -9.53 4.80 11.87
CA ALA A 221 -8.48 5.80 11.96
C ALA A 221 -7.14 5.09 12.21
N PHE A 222 -6.05 5.70 11.79
CA PHE A 222 -4.72 5.13 12.02
C PHE A 222 -3.67 6.21 12.26
N VAL A 223 -2.59 5.77 12.91
CA VAL A 223 -1.32 6.48 12.96
C VAL A 223 -0.23 5.53 12.51
N GLU A 224 0.70 6.03 11.70
CA GLU A 224 1.88 5.29 11.23
C GLU A 224 3.12 6.12 11.52
N GLN A 225 4.12 5.46 12.10
CA GLN A 225 5.47 5.99 12.23
C GLN A 225 6.38 5.27 11.25
N TYR A 226 7.05 6.03 10.39
CA TYR A 226 8.10 5.54 9.49
C TYR A 226 9.46 5.95 9.99
N GLU A 227 10.43 5.05 9.90
CA GLU A 227 11.82 5.31 10.18
C GLU A 227 12.69 4.69 9.09
N ILE A 228 13.52 5.51 8.41
CA ILE A 228 14.53 5.03 7.49
C ILE A 228 15.71 4.49 8.29
N VAL A 229 16.07 3.24 8.06
CA VAL A 229 17.11 2.52 8.80
C VAL A 229 18.30 2.18 7.92
N GLY A 230 19.46 2.12 8.53
CA GLY A 230 20.73 1.86 7.84
C GLY A 230 21.37 3.13 7.25
N ASP A 231 22.68 3.22 7.38
CA ASP A 231 23.45 4.42 7.01
C ASP A 231 23.33 4.72 5.50
N ALA A 232 23.46 3.71 4.65
CA ALA A 232 23.33 3.86 3.20
C ALA A 232 21.95 4.36 2.79
N ALA A 233 20.87 3.88 3.43
CA ALA A 233 19.52 4.33 3.15
C ALA A 233 19.29 5.77 3.60
N ARG A 234 19.82 6.16 4.77
CA ARG A 234 19.75 7.53 5.30
C ARG A 234 20.54 8.51 4.45
N GLU A 235 21.76 8.15 4.05
CA GLU A 235 22.58 8.98 3.15
C GLU A 235 21.90 9.17 1.79
N THR A 236 21.34 8.11 1.20
CA THR A 236 20.61 8.19 -0.05
C THR A 236 19.37 9.06 0.07
N ASN A 237 18.62 8.93 1.18
CA ASN A 237 17.45 9.76 1.42
C ASN A 237 17.83 11.24 1.61
N ALA A 238 18.90 11.54 2.34
CA ALA A 238 19.38 12.89 2.55
C ALA A 238 19.86 13.57 1.25
N ALA A 239 20.41 12.79 0.31
CA ALA A 239 20.81 13.28 -1.02
C ALA A 239 19.64 13.39 -2.01
N SER A 240 18.44 13.00 -1.61
CA SER A 240 17.26 13.00 -2.47
C SER A 240 16.78 14.42 -2.77
N SER A 241 16.38 14.66 -4.01
CA SER A 241 15.73 15.91 -4.45
C SER A 241 14.26 16.01 -4.02
N TYR A 242 13.71 15.00 -3.35
CA TYR A 242 12.34 15.05 -2.84
C TYR A 242 12.23 16.03 -1.66
N PRO A 243 11.11 16.77 -1.55
CA PRO A 243 10.94 17.79 -0.52
C PRO A 243 10.89 17.25 0.92
N CYS A 244 10.80 15.92 1.10
CA CYS A 244 10.59 15.25 2.37
C CYS A 244 11.76 14.33 2.71
N ALA A 245 12.99 14.82 2.70
CA ALA A 245 14.21 14.06 3.01
C ALA A 245 14.38 13.75 4.52
N HIS A 246 13.29 13.66 5.27
CA HIS A 246 13.33 13.26 6.67
C HIS A 246 13.50 11.75 6.81
N ASN A 247 14.29 11.33 7.80
CA ASN A 247 14.52 9.90 8.07
C ASN A 247 13.43 9.27 8.95
N ASP A 248 12.61 10.09 9.58
CA ASP A 248 11.49 9.70 10.42
C ASP A 248 10.25 10.53 10.07
N TRP A 249 9.08 9.92 10.13
CA TRP A 249 7.84 10.59 9.81
C TRP A 249 6.62 9.93 10.44
N THR A 250 5.69 10.78 10.91
CA THR A 250 4.39 10.33 11.45
C THR A 250 3.26 10.71 10.51
N ILE A 251 2.44 9.74 10.15
CA ILE A 251 1.26 9.90 9.31
C ILE A 251 0.03 9.54 10.11
N GLY A 252 -1.01 10.37 10.03
CA GLY A 252 -2.34 10.05 10.51
C GLY A 252 -3.33 9.96 9.36
N GLY A 253 -4.39 9.18 9.54
CA GLY A 253 -5.45 9.10 8.55
C GLY A 253 -6.73 8.52 9.10
N VAL A 254 -7.81 8.74 8.34
CA VAL A 254 -9.14 8.20 8.60
C VAL A 254 -9.74 7.69 7.29
N GLY A 255 -10.58 6.68 7.38
CA GLY A 255 -11.22 6.14 6.18
C GLY A 255 -12.43 5.26 6.48
N VAL A 256 -13.02 4.77 5.40
CA VAL A 256 -14.15 3.85 5.44
C VAL A 256 -13.82 2.62 4.61
N ARG A 257 -14.12 1.43 5.12
CA ARG A 257 -14.11 0.19 4.32
C ARG A 257 -15.53 -0.21 4.03
N CYS A 258 -15.82 -0.40 2.76
CA CYS A 258 -17.10 -0.89 2.27
C CYS A 258 -16.87 -2.24 1.59
N HIS A 259 -17.71 -3.23 1.91
CA HIS A 259 -17.68 -4.55 1.30
C HIS A 259 -19.10 -4.97 0.91
N PHE A 260 -19.30 -5.29 -0.38
CA PHE A 260 -20.60 -5.66 -0.96
C PHE A 260 -20.52 -6.96 -1.75
#